data_72998eaa9724259b04ebf158ea1f7968
#
_entry.id   72998eaa9724259b04ebf158ea1f7968
#
_cell.length_a   1.000
_cell.length_b   1.000
_cell.length_c   1.000
_cell.angle_alpha   90.00
_cell.angle_beta   90.00
_cell.angle_gamma   90.00
#
_symmetry.space_group_name_H-M   'P 1'
#
loop_
_entity.id
_entity.type
_entity.pdbx_description
1 polymer ?
#
loop_
_entity_poly.entity_id
_entity_poly.type
_entity_poly.pdbx_seq_one_letter_code
_entity_poly.pdbx_strand_id
1 'polypeptide(L)'
;MRPGADGIHRIAYARVLPADRAALKGYLKTLQGIVVSRLNRAEQRAYWINLYNAATVDVVLAHYPVESILKINISPGLLARGPWGKELLKVEGVALSLDAIEHRILRPIWSDPRTHYAVNCASIGCPNLATRAYTAANMEALLEQGAREYVNHPRGVQLENGKLTVASIYEWFKDDFGGDDAGVIAHVKRYAAPPLARQLGGITTIADDRYDWALNDLR
;
A
#
# COMPACT_ATOMS: atom_id res chain seq x y z
N MET A 1 3.76 14.78 -4.72
CA MET A 1 4.03 14.01 -3.50
C MET A 1 5.30 14.50 -2.85
N ARG A 2 5.34 14.63 -1.52
CA ARG A 2 6.52 15.06 -0.75
C ARG A 2 6.61 14.26 0.54
N PRO A 3 7.81 13.85 0.97
CA PRO A 3 8.03 13.33 2.31
C PRO A 3 7.78 14.46 3.33
N GLY A 4 7.02 14.17 4.37
CA GLY A 4 6.88 15.05 5.53
C GLY A 4 8.11 14.98 6.43
N ALA A 5 8.25 15.92 7.35
CA ALA A 5 9.31 15.87 8.36
C ALA A 5 9.21 14.65 9.29
N ASP A 6 8.01 14.06 9.36
CA ASP A 6 7.69 12.83 10.07
C ASP A 6 7.96 11.56 9.23
N GLY A 7 8.53 11.66 8.04
CA GLY A 7 8.80 10.51 7.16
C GLY A 7 7.60 9.96 6.41
N ILE A 8 6.40 10.55 6.56
CA ILE A 8 5.20 10.10 5.84
C ILE A 8 5.10 10.82 4.49
N HIS A 9 4.91 10.06 3.42
CA HIS A 9 4.69 10.63 2.09
C HIS A 9 3.23 11.08 1.94
N ARG A 10 3.05 12.37 1.61
CA ARG A 10 1.74 12.98 1.40
C ARG A 10 1.58 13.51 -0.01
N ILE A 11 0.35 13.53 -0.49
CA ILE A 11 -0.01 14.11 -1.78
C ILE A 11 -0.79 15.39 -1.50
N ALA A 12 -0.38 16.51 -2.11
CA ALA A 12 -1.12 17.76 -2.04
C ALA A 12 -2.32 17.71 -3.00
N TYR A 13 -3.36 16.94 -2.66
CA TYR A 13 -4.51 16.69 -3.54
C TYR A 13 -5.18 17.98 -3.99
N ALA A 14 -5.30 18.97 -3.09
CA ALA A 14 -5.86 20.29 -3.41
C ALA A 14 -5.08 21.08 -4.46
N ARG A 15 -3.79 20.75 -4.64
CA ARG A 15 -2.88 21.48 -5.54
C ARG A 15 -2.59 20.74 -6.84
N VAL A 16 -3.23 19.59 -7.07
CA VAL A 16 -3.07 18.83 -8.32
C VAL A 16 -3.75 19.59 -9.46
N LEU A 17 -2.94 20.00 -10.44
CA LEU A 17 -3.40 20.79 -11.57
C LEU A 17 -4.25 19.94 -12.53
N PRO A 18 -5.15 20.57 -13.32
CA PRO A 18 -5.91 19.84 -14.35
C PRO A 18 -5.02 19.07 -15.33
N ALA A 19 -3.84 19.62 -15.67
CA ALA A 19 -2.86 18.96 -16.54
C ALA A 19 -2.29 17.68 -15.89
N ASP A 20 -2.01 17.69 -14.57
CA ASP A 20 -1.52 16.52 -13.86
C ASP A 20 -2.60 15.43 -13.76
N ARG A 21 -3.86 15.83 -13.54
CA ARG A 21 -5.00 14.88 -13.57
C ARG A 21 -5.16 14.25 -14.97
N ALA A 22 -5.01 15.05 -16.03
CA ALA A 22 -5.06 14.55 -17.40
C ALA A 22 -3.89 13.58 -17.68
N ALA A 23 -2.69 13.90 -17.20
CA ALA A 23 -1.53 13.04 -17.33
C ALA A 23 -1.71 11.70 -16.58
N LEU A 24 -2.26 11.72 -15.36
CA LEU A 24 -2.59 10.50 -14.61
C LEU A 24 -3.62 9.63 -15.34
N LYS A 25 -4.67 10.24 -15.89
CA LYS A 25 -5.65 9.52 -16.71
C LYS A 25 -5.05 8.96 -17.99
N GLY A 26 -4.16 9.69 -18.63
CA GLY A 26 -3.38 9.22 -19.78
C GLY A 26 -2.50 8.02 -19.43
N TYR A 27 -1.82 8.08 -18.28
CA TYR A 27 -1.01 6.97 -17.76
C TYR A 27 -1.87 5.73 -17.48
N LEU A 28 -2.99 5.87 -16.80
CA LEU A 28 -3.94 4.77 -16.56
C LEU A 28 -4.46 4.16 -17.88
N LYS A 29 -4.77 5.00 -18.87
CA LYS A 29 -5.17 4.53 -20.21
C LYS A 29 -4.05 3.73 -20.87
N THR A 30 -2.81 4.22 -20.80
CA THR A 30 -1.64 3.50 -21.33
C THR A 30 -1.46 2.15 -20.67
N LEU A 31 -1.51 2.10 -19.33
CA LEU A 31 -1.40 0.83 -18.59
C LEU A 31 -2.49 -0.16 -19.00
N GLN A 32 -3.74 0.27 -19.08
CA GLN A 32 -4.86 -0.59 -19.50
C GLN A 32 -4.77 -1.09 -20.95
N GLY A 33 -3.96 -0.43 -21.80
CA GLY A 33 -3.68 -0.87 -23.16
C GLY A 33 -2.54 -1.89 -23.28
N ILE A 34 -1.80 -2.16 -22.20
CA ILE A 34 -0.70 -3.12 -22.21
C ILE A 34 -1.25 -4.55 -22.19
N VAL A 35 -0.70 -5.42 -23.04
CA VAL A 35 -0.95 -6.86 -23.01
C VAL A 35 -0.08 -7.48 -21.91
N VAL A 36 -0.58 -7.47 -20.68
CA VAL A 36 0.18 -7.85 -19.47
C VAL A 36 0.60 -9.33 -19.49
N SER A 37 -0.19 -10.18 -20.13
CA SER A 37 0.11 -11.60 -20.31
C SER A 37 1.40 -11.88 -21.10
N ARG A 38 1.90 -10.89 -21.85
CA ARG A 38 3.16 -10.97 -22.62
C ARG A 38 4.39 -10.47 -21.86
N LEU A 39 4.19 -9.84 -20.72
CA LEU A 39 5.29 -9.36 -19.87
C LEU A 39 5.91 -10.51 -19.10
N ASN A 40 7.20 -10.41 -18.77
CA ASN A 40 7.81 -11.35 -17.84
C ASN A 40 7.31 -11.12 -16.40
N ARG A 41 7.59 -12.06 -15.50
CA ARG A 41 7.04 -12.07 -14.13
C ARG A 41 7.37 -10.82 -13.32
N ALA A 42 8.57 -10.27 -13.44
CA ALA A 42 9.00 -9.09 -12.73
C ALA A 42 8.32 -7.81 -13.30
N GLU A 43 8.18 -7.74 -14.61
CA GLU A 43 7.44 -6.67 -15.29
C GLU A 43 5.94 -6.70 -14.94
N GLN A 44 5.32 -7.89 -14.87
CA GLN A 44 3.94 -8.05 -14.45
C GLN A 44 3.74 -7.52 -13.02
N ARG A 45 4.65 -7.83 -12.08
CA ARG A 45 4.55 -7.33 -10.71
C ARG A 45 4.61 -5.81 -10.65
N ALA A 46 5.58 -5.23 -11.37
CA ALA A 46 5.72 -3.78 -11.47
C ALA A 46 4.46 -3.12 -12.07
N TYR A 47 3.93 -3.71 -13.12
CA TYR A 47 2.71 -3.26 -13.78
C TYR A 47 1.53 -3.21 -12.80
N TRP A 48 1.26 -4.31 -12.07
CA TRP A 48 0.11 -4.39 -11.18
C TRP A 48 0.21 -3.44 -9.99
N ILE A 49 1.40 -3.28 -9.40
CA ILE A 49 1.64 -2.31 -8.32
C ILE A 49 1.40 -0.87 -8.83
N ASN A 50 1.95 -0.53 -9.99
CA ASN A 50 1.78 0.80 -10.57
C ASN A 50 0.32 1.09 -10.92
N LEU A 51 -0.40 0.11 -11.50
CA LEU A 51 -1.80 0.25 -11.86
C LEU A 51 -2.67 0.47 -10.61
N TYR A 52 -2.46 -0.32 -9.56
CA TYR A 52 -3.15 -0.16 -8.27
C TYR A 52 -2.94 1.24 -7.69
N ASN A 53 -1.68 1.66 -7.57
CA ASN A 53 -1.33 2.94 -6.97
C ASN A 53 -1.87 4.13 -7.79
N ALA A 54 -1.75 4.09 -9.10
CA ALA A 54 -2.28 5.13 -9.98
C ALA A 54 -3.82 5.23 -9.89
N ALA A 55 -4.51 4.08 -9.89
CA ALA A 55 -5.96 4.04 -9.76
C ALA A 55 -6.44 4.53 -8.38
N THR A 56 -5.71 4.21 -7.31
CA THR A 56 -6.00 4.72 -5.96
C THR A 56 -5.90 6.25 -5.92
N VAL A 57 -4.85 6.83 -6.50
CA VAL A 57 -4.71 8.29 -6.57
C VAL A 57 -5.80 8.92 -7.42
N ASP A 58 -6.15 8.34 -8.58
CA ASP A 58 -7.20 8.87 -9.46
C ASP A 58 -8.57 8.84 -8.78
N VAL A 59 -8.92 7.77 -8.06
CA VAL A 59 -10.19 7.68 -7.35
C VAL A 59 -10.30 8.71 -6.22
N VAL A 60 -9.21 8.92 -5.47
CA VAL A 60 -9.18 9.98 -4.44
C VAL A 60 -9.36 11.35 -5.08
N LEU A 61 -8.63 11.66 -6.15
CA LEU A 61 -8.75 12.94 -6.86
C LEU A 61 -10.15 13.18 -7.45
N ALA A 62 -10.83 12.11 -7.87
CA ALA A 62 -12.19 12.22 -8.39
C ALA A 62 -13.24 12.59 -7.33
N HIS A 63 -12.95 12.28 -6.05
CA HIS A 63 -13.86 12.49 -4.92
C HIS A 63 -13.35 13.55 -3.92
N TYR A 64 -12.21 14.16 -4.21
CA TYR A 64 -11.63 15.19 -3.33
C TYR A 64 -12.49 16.48 -3.34
N PRO A 65 -12.75 17.13 -2.17
CA PRO A 65 -12.14 16.83 -0.87
C PRO A 65 -12.84 15.72 -0.08
N VAL A 66 -12.04 14.82 0.50
CA VAL A 66 -12.50 13.79 1.44
C VAL A 66 -11.53 13.69 2.62
N GLU A 67 -12.01 13.32 3.79
CA GLU A 67 -11.18 13.17 4.99
C GLU A 67 -10.47 11.81 5.04
N SER A 68 -11.03 10.83 4.36
CA SER A 68 -10.56 9.44 4.33
C SER A 68 -11.03 8.75 3.06
N ILE A 69 -10.23 7.84 2.52
CA ILE A 69 -10.64 6.97 1.41
C ILE A 69 -11.87 6.11 1.77
N LEU A 70 -12.08 5.80 3.05
CA LEU A 70 -13.27 5.10 3.54
C LEU A 70 -14.57 5.85 3.27
N LYS A 71 -14.52 7.16 3.06
CA LYS A 71 -15.70 7.99 2.74
C LYS A 71 -16.09 7.93 1.25
N ILE A 72 -15.26 7.33 0.41
CA ILE A 72 -15.54 7.10 -1.02
C ILE A 72 -16.31 5.80 -1.17
N ASN A 73 -17.60 5.83 -0.84
CA ASN A 73 -18.48 4.65 -0.77
C ASN A 73 -19.03 4.29 -2.16
N ILE A 74 -18.18 3.78 -3.05
CA ILE A 74 -18.55 3.37 -4.41
C ILE A 74 -18.42 1.85 -4.65
N SER A 75 -17.91 1.10 -3.70
CA SER A 75 -17.88 -0.37 -3.77
C SER A 75 -19.31 -0.94 -3.77
N PRO A 76 -19.58 -2.01 -4.54
CA PRO A 76 -20.88 -2.67 -4.53
C PRO A 76 -21.12 -3.38 -3.18
N GLY A 77 -22.37 -3.36 -2.71
CA GLY A 77 -22.78 -4.01 -1.46
C GLY A 77 -23.16 -3.04 -0.33
N LEU A 78 -24.18 -3.43 0.44
CA LEU A 78 -24.81 -2.57 1.44
C LEU A 78 -23.89 -2.20 2.62
N LEU A 79 -22.90 -3.04 2.92
CA LEU A 79 -21.94 -2.88 4.02
C LEU A 79 -20.52 -2.55 3.50
N ALA A 80 -20.33 -2.45 2.19
CA ALA A 80 -19.04 -2.14 1.62
C ALA A 80 -18.64 -0.69 1.94
N ARG A 81 -17.36 -0.51 2.34
CA ARG A 81 -16.78 0.80 2.59
C ARG A 81 -15.62 1.06 1.62
N GLY A 82 -15.40 2.32 1.29
CA GLY A 82 -14.32 2.73 0.41
C GLY A 82 -14.54 2.32 -1.06
N PRO A 83 -13.54 2.52 -1.93
CA PRO A 83 -13.66 2.28 -3.36
C PRO A 83 -13.15 0.92 -3.84
N TRP A 84 -12.56 0.09 -2.98
CA TRP A 84 -11.73 -1.07 -3.36
C TRP A 84 -12.45 -2.13 -4.18
N GLY A 85 -13.72 -2.41 -3.88
CA GLY A 85 -14.52 -3.40 -4.60
C GLY A 85 -15.13 -2.90 -5.92
N LYS A 86 -15.01 -1.59 -6.22
CA LYS A 86 -15.54 -1.02 -7.47
C LYS A 86 -14.67 -1.41 -8.65
N GLU A 87 -15.25 -1.93 -9.71
CA GLU A 87 -14.57 -2.12 -10.98
C GLU A 87 -14.25 -0.77 -11.61
N LEU A 88 -12.99 -0.37 -11.50
CA LEU A 88 -12.46 0.92 -11.95
C LEU A 88 -11.64 0.80 -13.23
N LEU A 89 -11.17 -0.40 -13.55
CA LEU A 89 -10.15 -0.66 -14.55
C LEU A 89 -10.59 -1.80 -15.47
N LYS A 90 -10.01 -1.83 -16.68
CA LYS A 90 -10.20 -2.95 -17.61
C LYS A 90 -8.84 -3.32 -18.22
N VAL A 91 -8.40 -4.57 -18.01
CA VAL A 91 -7.12 -5.08 -18.51
C VAL A 91 -7.37 -6.35 -19.30
N GLU A 92 -6.90 -6.42 -20.53
CA GLU A 92 -7.10 -7.56 -21.44
C GLU A 92 -8.59 -8.03 -21.51
N GLY A 93 -9.51 -7.07 -21.51
CA GLY A 93 -10.94 -7.35 -21.57
C GLY A 93 -11.62 -7.63 -20.21
N VAL A 94 -10.86 -7.84 -19.13
CA VAL A 94 -11.36 -8.16 -17.80
C VAL A 94 -11.54 -6.88 -16.98
N ALA A 95 -12.74 -6.69 -16.40
CA ALA A 95 -12.99 -5.62 -15.44
C ALA A 95 -12.35 -5.95 -14.09
N LEU A 96 -11.64 -4.98 -13.48
CA LEU A 96 -10.88 -5.17 -12.26
C LEU A 96 -11.16 -4.04 -11.25
N SER A 97 -11.27 -4.44 -10.00
CA SER A 97 -11.25 -3.57 -8.83
C SER A 97 -9.86 -3.54 -8.21
N LEU A 98 -9.62 -2.61 -7.28
CA LEU A 98 -8.38 -2.60 -6.47
C LEU A 98 -8.24 -3.89 -5.67
N ASP A 99 -9.33 -4.36 -5.05
CA ASP A 99 -9.38 -5.64 -4.34
C ASP A 99 -8.98 -6.82 -5.25
N ALA A 100 -9.46 -6.82 -6.49
CA ALA A 100 -9.11 -7.89 -7.44
C ALA A 100 -7.60 -7.88 -7.77
N ILE A 101 -7.01 -6.70 -7.94
CA ILE A 101 -5.56 -6.58 -8.19
C ILE A 101 -4.76 -7.05 -6.97
N GLU A 102 -5.13 -6.64 -5.77
CA GLU A 102 -4.40 -7.02 -4.56
C GLU A 102 -4.62 -8.48 -4.19
N HIS A 103 -5.88 -8.93 -4.06
CA HIS A 103 -6.20 -10.21 -3.45
C HIS A 103 -6.26 -11.38 -4.42
N ARG A 104 -6.47 -11.14 -5.72
CA ARG A 104 -6.54 -12.22 -6.73
C ARG A 104 -5.30 -12.29 -7.62
N ILE A 105 -4.49 -11.21 -7.65
CA ILE A 105 -3.32 -11.13 -8.52
C ILE A 105 -2.04 -11.00 -7.70
N LEU A 106 -1.82 -9.86 -7.03
CA LEU A 106 -0.53 -9.58 -6.37
C LEU A 106 -0.19 -10.57 -5.26
N ARG A 107 -1.10 -10.76 -4.30
CA ARG A 107 -0.85 -11.63 -3.14
C ARG A 107 -0.63 -13.09 -3.53
N PRO A 108 -1.55 -13.76 -4.26
CA PRO A 108 -1.40 -15.19 -4.54
C PRO A 108 -0.28 -15.51 -5.53
N ILE A 109 0.01 -14.59 -6.45
CA ILE A 109 0.97 -14.85 -7.52
C ILE A 109 2.42 -14.71 -7.05
N TRP A 110 2.72 -13.75 -6.20
CA TRP A 110 4.09 -13.52 -5.72
C TRP A 110 4.32 -14.02 -4.30
N SER A 111 3.28 -14.18 -3.48
CA SER A 111 3.36 -14.67 -2.09
C SER A 111 4.47 -13.98 -1.28
N ASP A 112 4.63 -12.68 -1.49
CA ASP A 112 5.67 -11.87 -0.88
C ASP A 112 5.01 -10.79 0.00
N PRO A 113 5.17 -10.86 1.34
CA PRO A 113 4.54 -9.91 2.26
C PRO A 113 4.94 -8.45 2.00
N ARG A 114 6.08 -8.20 1.33
CA ARG A 114 6.51 -6.85 0.96
C ARG A 114 5.57 -6.18 -0.05
N THR A 115 4.68 -6.93 -0.68
CA THR A 115 3.62 -6.36 -1.53
C THR A 115 2.77 -5.36 -0.76
N HIS A 116 2.50 -5.62 0.55
CA HIS A 116 1.75 -4.71 1.40
C HIS A 116 2.44 -3.36 1.63
N TYR A 117 3.75 -3.26 1.44
CA TYR A 117 4.48 -1.99 1.49
C TYR A 117 4.58 -1.27 0.15
N ALA A 118 4.18 -1.92 -0.94
CA ALA A 118 4.23 -1.38 -2.29
C ALA A 118 2.90 -0.79 -2.77
N VAL A 119 1.77 -1.31 -2.27
CA VAL A 119 0.43 -0.81 -2.57
C VAL A 119 -0.01 0.22 -1.53
N ASN A 120 -0.56 1.34 -1.99
CA ASN A 120 -0.91 2.46 -1.12
C ASN A 120 -2.42 2.73 -1.17
N CYS A 121 -3.07 2.69 -0.01
CA CYS A 121 -4.49 2.94 0.15
C CYS A 121 -4.84 4.40 0.50
N ALA A 122 -3.95 5.34 0.23
CA ALA A 122 -4.15 6.78 0.43
C ALA A 122 -4.45 7.22 1.88
N SER A 123 -4.08 6.43 2.90
CA SER A 123 -4.25 6.79 4.31
C SER A 123 -2.91 7.08 4.99
N ILE A 124 -2.95 7.80 6.12
CA ILE A 124 -1.76 8.08 6.95
C ILE A 124 -1.18 6.78 7.50
N GLY A 125 -2.03 5.83 7.89
CA GLY A 125 -1.60 4.52 8.38
C GLY A 125 -0.95 3.62 7.33
N CYS A 126 -1.12 3.94 6.04
CA CYS A 126 -0.59 3.14 4.94
C CYS A 126 0.95 3.27 4.81
N PRO A 127 1.65 2.25 4.33
CA PRO A 127 3.03 2.41 3.86
C PRO A 127 3.18 3.55 2.85
N ASN A 128 4.38 4.10 2.75
CA ASN A 128 4.64 5.21 1.85
C ASN A 128 4.40 4.82 0.38
N LEU A 129 3.69 5.67 -0.35
CA LEU A 129 3.71 5.58 -1.81
C LEU A 129 5.15 5.83 -2.29
N ALA A 130 5.68 4.96 -3.14
CA ALA A 130 7.02 5.13 -3.70
C ALA A 130 7.13 6.42 -4.53
N THR A 131 8.29 7.08 -4.46
CA THR A 131 8.54 8.35 -5.18
C THR A 131 8.79 8.17 -6.68
N ARG A 132 8.90 6.93 -7.12
CA ARG A 132 9.08 6.54 -8.52
C ARG A 132 8.26 5.30 -8.83
N ALA A 133 7.94 5.10 -10.11
CA ALA A 133 7.25 3.89 -10.56
C ALA A 133 8.12 2.64 -10.34
N TYR A 134 7.48 1.53 -10.04
CA TYR A 134 8.11 0.21 -10.01
C TYR A 134 8.46 -0.23 -11.44
N THR A 135 9.61 -0.86 -11.59
CA THR A 135 10.08 -1.53 -12.81
C THR A 135 10.68 -2.87 -12.42
N ALA A 136 10.88 -3.77 -13.37
CA ALA A 136 11.60 -5.02 -13.10
C ALA A 136 12.99 -4.78 -12.48
N ALA A 137 13.68 -3.71 -12.92
CA ALA A 137 15.04 -3.41 -12.47
C ALA A 137 15.12 -2.84 -11.05
N ASN A 138 14.09 -2.09 -10.58
CA ASN A 138 14.12 -1.44 -9.26
C ASN A 138 13.22 -2.13 -8.21
N MET A 139 12.51 -3.19 -8.60
CA MET A 139 11.50 -3.85 -7.77
C MET A 139 12.03 -4.23 -6.39
N GLU A 140 13.09 -5.01 -6.35
CA GLU A 140 13.64 -5.51 -5.09
C GLU A 140 14.11 -4.37 -4.17
N ALA A 141 14.77 -3.36 -4.74
CA ALA A 141 15.25 -2.21 -3.97
C ALA A 141 14.09 -1.41 -3.36
N LEU A 142 12.99 -1.19 -4.12
CA LEU A 142 11.83 -0.45 -3.62
C LEU A 142 11.02 -1.26 -2.61
N LEU A 143 10.89 -2.58 -2.78
CA LEU A 143 10.22 -3.44 -1.81
C LEU A 143 10.99 -3.48 -0.48
N GLU A 144 12.31 -3.63 -0.53
CA GLU A 144 13.17 -3.60 0.65
C GLU A 144 13.13 -2.24 1.36
N GLN A 145 13.18 -1.15 0.58
CA GLN A 145 13.06 0.20 1.10
C GLN A 145 11.73 0.41 1.81
N GLY A 146 10.61 0.07 1.16
CA GLY A 146 9.27 0.22 1.73
C GLY A 146 9.09 -0.56 3.03
N ALA A 147 9.60 -1.80 3.09
CA ALA A 147 9.58 -2.62 4.30
C ALA A 147 10.37 -1.96 5.44
N ARG A 148 11.59 -1.49 5.17
CA ARG A 148 12.43 -0.83 6.18
C ARG A 148 11.83 0.49 6.65
N GLU A 149 11.33 1.31 5.75
CA GLU A 149 10.70 2.59 6.10
C GLU A 149 9.49 2.37 7.01
N TYR A 150 8.65 1.39 6.69
CA TYR A 150 7.42 1.16 7.42
C TYR A 150 7.65 0.50 8.78
N VAL A 151 8.49 -0.55 8.84
CA VAL A 151 8.81 -1.26 10.07
C VAL A 151 9.48 -0.34 11.10
N ASN A 152 10.34 0.58 10.65
CA ASN A 152 11.07 1.47 11.56
C ASN A 152 10.32 2.79 11.85
N HIS A 153 9.10 2.94 11.37
CA HIS A 153 8.26 4.08 11.68
C HIS A 153 7.23 3.72 12.76
N PRO A 154 6.95 4.58 13.75
CA PRO A 154 5.98 4.29 14.82
C PRO A 154 4.60 3.86 14.34
N ARG A 155 4.14 4.35 13.16
CA ARG A 155 2.85 3.91 12.57
C ARG A 155 2.84 2.46 12.10
N GLY A 156 4.02 1.89 11.80
CA GLY A 156 4.17 0.48 11.39
C GLY A 156 4.39 -0.43 12.59
N VAL A 157 5.37 -0.05 13.43
CA VAL A 157 5.76 -0.83 14.60
C VAL A 157 6.15 0.12 15.73
N GLN A 158 5.56 -0.07 16.89
CA GLN A 158 5.87 0.70 18.10
C GLN A 158 6.05 -0.26 19.29
N LEU A 159 7.13 -0.09 20.01
CA LEU A 159 7.39 -0.82 21.25
C LEU A 159 7.53 0.16 22.39
N GLU A 160 6.57 0.11 23.32
CA GLU A 160 6.55 0.96 24.53
C GLU A 160 6.28 0.13 25.76
N ASN A 161 7.09 0.29 26.81
CA ASN A 161 6.96 -0.41 28.08
C ASN A 161 6.87 -1.96 27.91
N GLY A 162 7.61 -2.51 26.94
CA GLY A 162 7.62 -3.94 26.65
C GLY A 162 6.39 -4.44 25.88
N LYS A 163 5.46 -3.58 25.49
CA LYS A 163 4.28 -3.92 24.69
C LYS A 163 4.50 -3.56 23.22
N LEU A 164 4.37 -4.54 22.35
CA LEU A 164 4.45 -4.38 20.92
C LEU A 164 3.07 -4.02 20.35
N THR A 165 2.97 -2.85 19.75
CA THR A 165 1.83 -2.43 18.92
C THR A 165 2.28 -2.41 17.46
N VAL A 166 1.49 -3.00 16.57
CA VAL A 166 1.77 -3.04 15.13
C VAL A 166 0.70 -2.30 14.34
N ALA A 167 0.97 -2.00 13.08
CA ALA A 167 -0.08 -1.53 12.18
C ALA A 167 -1.09 -2.65 11.90
N SER A 168 -2.38 -2.30 11.80
CA SER A 168 -3.44 -3.29 11.55
C SER A 168 -3.26 -4.10 10.26
N ILE A 169 -2.42 -3.66 9.32
CA ILE A 169 -2.09 -4.46 8.13
C ILE A 169 -1.50 -5.83 8.49
N TYR A 170 -0.76 -5.92 9.59
CA TYR A 170 -0.18 -7.19 10.07
C TYR A 170 -1.25 -8.13 10.63
N GLU A 171 -2.33 -7.59 11.18
CA GLU A 171 -3.48 -8.37 11.65
C GLU A 171 -4.41 -8.74 10.49
N TRP A 172 -4.76 -7.79 9.60
CA TRP A 172 -5.64 -8.05 8.46
C TRP A 172 -5.07 -9.08 7.48
N PHE A 173 -3.75 -9.11 7.34
CA PHE A 173 -3.04 -9.97 6.40
C PHE A 173 -2.06 -10.91 7.11
N LYS A 174 -2.37 -11.31 8.33
CA LYS A 174 -1.50 -12.13 9.19
C LYS A 174 -0.96 -13.37 8.48
N ASP A 175 -1.78 -14.02 7.66
CA ASP A 175 -1.38 -15.19 6.86
C ASP A 175 -0.20 -14.91 5.92
N ASP A 176 -0.13 -13.72 5.34
CA ASP A 176 0.97 -13.33 4.46
C ASP A 176 2.27 -13.09 5.25
N PHE A 177 2.17 -12.81 6.55
CA PHE A 177 3.29 -12.54 7.44
C PHE A 177 3.70 -13.75 8.30
N GLY A 178 3.20 -14.94 7.98
CA GLY A 178 3.58 -16.19 8.65
C GLY A 178 2.47 -16.85 9.47
N GLY A 179 1.25 -16.28 9.48
CA GLY A 179 0.04 -16.90 10.01
C GLY A 179 -0.23 -16.65 11.50
N ASP A 180 0.77 -16.24 12.27
CA ASP A 180 0.67 -15.99 13.72
C ASP A 180 1.53 -14.81 14.18
N ASP A 181 1.48 -14.47 15.46
CA ASP A 181 2.28 -13.40 16.05
C ASP A 181 3.79 -13.66 15.89
N ALA A 182 4.22 -14.90 15.99
CA ALA A 182 5.63 -15.27 15.85
C ALA A 182 6.13 -14.99 14.41
N GLY A 183 5.32 -15.30 13.40
CA GLY A 183 5.59 -15.00 12.00
C GLY A 183 5.68 -13.51 11.74
N VAL A 184 4.70 -12.72 12.21
CA VAL A 184 4.73 -11.25 12.10
C VAL A 184 5.97 -10.68 12.79
N ILE A 185 6.29 -11.10 14.00
CA ILE A 185 7.45 -10.62 14.76
C ILE A 185 8.76 -11.00 14.05
N ALA A 186 8.86 -12.19 13.48
CA ALA A 186 10.02 -12.61 12.70
C ALA A 186 10.19 -11.74 11.44
N HIS A 187 9.09 -11.45 10.74
CA HIS A 187 9.09 -10.54 9.60
C HIS A 187 9.53 -9.12 10.00
N VAL A 188 8.97 -8.56 11.06
CA VAL A 188 9.35 -7.24 11.58
C VAL A 188 10.83 -7.20 11.97
N LYS A 189 11.33 -8.20 12.68
CA LYS A 189 12.76 -8.30 13.07
C LYS A 189 13.70 -8.28 11.86
N ARG A 190 13.30 -8.84 10.74
CA ARG A 190 14.10 -8.87 9.50
C ARG A 190 14.40 -7.46 8.96
N TYR A 191 13.46 -6.52 9.12
CA TYR A 191 13.56 -5.16 8.57
C TYR A 191 13.85 -4.11 9.63
N ALA A 192 13.82 -4.47 10.92
CA ALA A 192 14.08 -3.57 12.03
C ALA A 192 15.51 -3.04 11.99
N ALA A 193 15.67 -1.73 12.21
CA ALA A 193 16.96 -1.11 12.45
C ALA A 193 17.53 -1.58 13.81
N PRO A 194 18.86 -1.51 14.03
CA PRO A 194 19.48 -2.06 15.22
C PRO A 194 18.85 -1.65 16.57
N PRO A 195 18.39 -0.39 16.78
CA PRO A 195 17.72 -0.04 18.03
C PRO A 195 16.42 -0.83 18.24
N LEU A 196 15.54 -0.87 17.23
CA LEU A 196 14.27 -1.60 17.28
C LEU A 196 14.51 -3.11 17.37
N ALA A 197 15.47 -3.65 16.61
CA ALA A 197 15.79 -5.08 16.62
C ALA A 197 16.23 -5.56 18.02
N ARG A 198 17.03 -4.77 18.74
CA ARG A 198 17.41 -5.09 20.14
C ARG A 198 16.21 -5.11 21.08
N GLN A 199 15.33 -4.13 20.95
CA GLN A 199 14.12 -4.05 21.76
C GLN A 199 13.15 -5.23 21.52
N LEU A 200 13.07 -5.70 20.27
CA LEU A 200 12.24 -6.84 19.87
C LEU A 200 12.81 -8.20 20.34
N GLY A 201 14.03 -8.26 20.89
CA GLY A 201 14.72 -9.51 21.20
C GLY A 201 13.92 -10.47 22.09
N GLY A 202 13.23 -9.96 23.10
CA GLY A 202 12.41 -10.73 24.04
C GLY A 202 10.91 -10.74 23.76
N ILE A 203 10.47 -10.12 22.66
CA ILE A 203 9.05 -10.03 22.34
C ILE A 203 8.58 -11.29 21.62
N THR A 204 7.47 -11.86 22.10
CA THR A 204 6.86 -13.10 21.58
C THR A 204 5.38 -12.93 21.20
N THR A 205 4.74 -11.83 21.59
CA THR A 205 3.33 -11.57 21.32
C THR A 205 3.12 -10.13 20.89
N ILE A 206 2.09 -9.88 20.10
CA ILE A 206 1.58 -8.57 19.73
C ILE A 206 0.53 -8.18 20.75
N ALA A 207 0.69 -7.02 21.38
CA ALA A 207 -0.22 -6.56 22.42
C ALA A 207 -1.43 -5.82 21.87
N ASP A 208 -1.28 -5.15 20.73
CA ASP A 208 -2.32 -4.33 20.12
C ASP A 208 -2.01 -4.04 18.66
N ASP A 209 -3.02 -3.60 17.89
CA ASP A 209 -2.86 -3.07 16.56
C ASP A 209 -3.59 -1.73 16.39
N ARG A 210 -3.12 -0.92 15.44
CA ARG A 210 -3.73 0.38 15.15
C ARG A 210 -3.56 0.79 13.69
N TYR A 211 -4.49 1.61 13.21
CA TYR A 211 -4.43 2.16 11.86
C TYR A 211 -5.08 3.55 11.77
N ASP A 212 -4.39 4.48 11.13
CA ASP A 212 -4.92 5.83 10.89
C ASP A 212 -5.49 5.93 9.47
N TRP A 213 -6.80 6.00 9.37
CA TRP A 213 -7.54 6.13 8.11
C TRP A 213 -7.65 7.56 7.58
N ALA A 214 -7.10 8.57 8.26
CA ALA A 214 -7.04 9.92 7.72
C ALA A 214 -6.32 9.92 6.37
N LEU A 215 -6.83 10.71 5.42
CA LEU A 215 -6.23 10.81 4.08
C LEU A 215 -4.78 11.31 4.18
N ASN A 216 -3.89 10.71 3.41
CA ASN A 216 -2.48 11.13 3.31
C ASN A 216 -2.32 12.45 2.54
N ASP A 217 -3.12 13.45 2.91
CA ASP A 217 -3.16 14.76 2.29
C ASP A 217 -2.10 15.71 2.88
N LEU A 218 -1.44 16.45 2.01
CA LEU A 218 -0.58 17.58 2.40
C LEU A 218 -1.43 18.87 2.35
N ARG A 219 -2.04 19.19 3.47
CA ARG A 219 -2.80 20.43 3.68
C ARG A 219 -1.88 21.65 3.79
#